data_e67d5d8a8201e2925ac70e394e0b9e30
#
_entry.id   e67d5d8a8201e2925ac70e394e0b9e30
#
_cell.length_a   1.000
_cell.length_b   1.000
_cell.length_c   1.000
_cell.angle_alpha   90.00
_cell.angle_beta   90.00
_cell.angle_gamma   90.00
#
_symmetry.space_group_name_H-M   'P 1'
#
loop_
_entity.id
_entity.type
_entity.pdbx_description
1 polymer ?
#
loop_
_entity_poly.entity_id
_entity_poly.type
_entity_poly.pdbx_seq_one_letter_code
_entity_poly.pdbx_strand_id
1 'polypeptide(L)'
;MTETVFTNAKIITEDAVMHGTLRIVDGMISDIDDGDRAPAGAIDCEGDYIAPGLIELHTDNLERHLSPRPRVSWPKRAAVLGHDRELAGTGITTVFDALRVGSEADQKRKGYVRYARETADNILDLMRQSALKVSHYIHLRAELCTDTLVEELYEFSPNDLVGLVSLMDHTPGQRQFRDTEKLRFYLMGKHGYDDAGVEAHFARLKELQSLYLEKHRAATVAYAKEVGAVLASHDDTTANDVSASGGEGVTVAEFPTTFEAATACRAHDQYIVMGAPNIIRGGSHFGNVAAHDLANNGLLDILSSDYVPAALLNAAVTLGMLMEDMAAGIRKVTAVPADAAGFDDRGRIAPEKRADLVRFSVHDGLPIISSVWVRGQRIA
;
A
#
# COMPACT_ATOMS: atom_id res chain seq x y z
N MET A 1 33.33 6.58 -5.48
CA MET A 1 32.38 6.40 -6.60
C MET A 1 32.13 4.91 -6.74
N THR A 2 30.93 4.48 -6.41
CA THR A 2 30.53 3.08 -6.55
C THR A 2 29.77 2.95 -7.88
N GLU A 3 30.18 1.98 -8.70
CA GLU A 3 29.55 1.72 -9.99
C GLU A 3 29.06 0.27 -10.06
N THR A 4 27.86 0.09 -10.58
CA THR A 4 27.29 -1.22 -10.89
C THR A 4 26.69 -1.16 -12.29
N VAL A 5 27.02 -2.15 -13.12
CA VAL A 5 26.45 -2.26 -14.48
C VAL A 5 25.75 -3.60 -14.59
N PHE A 6 24.50 -3.58 -15.03
CA PHE A 6 23.72 -4.76 -15.39
C PHE A 6 23.70 -4.88 -16.92
N THR A 7 23.83 -6.06 -17.44
CA THR A 7 23.79 -6.35 -18.88
C THR A 7 22.88 -7.53 -19.16
N ASN A 8 22.51 -7.74 -20.43
CA ASN A 8 21.64 -8.83 -20.86
C ASN A 8 20.33 -8.86 -20.04
N ALA A 9 19.72 -7.69 -19.82
CA ALA A 9 18.53 -7.51 -19.05
C ALA A 9 17.34 -7.09 -19.92
N LYS A 10 16.14 -7.53 -19.56
CA LYS A 10 14.87 -6.95 -20.01
C LYS A 10 14.51 -5.80 -19.07
N ILE A 11 14.91 -4.59 -19.43
CA ILE A 11 14.71 -3.39 -18.62
C ILE A 11 13.28 -2.89 -18.81
N ILE A 12 12.50 -2.82 -17.73
CA ILE A 12 11.14 -2.30 -17.77
C ILE A 12 11.21 -0.80 -17.48
N THR A 13 11.12 0.00 -18.52
CA THR A 13 10.95 1.44 -18.43
C THR A 13 9.47 1.78 -18.21
N GLU A 14 9.12 3.07 -18.14
CA GLU A 14 7.73 3.47 -17.94
C GLU A 14 6.81 3.01 -19.09
N ASP A 15 7.32 3.04 -20.32
CA ASP A 15 6.49 2.84 -21.52
C ASP A 15 6.74 1.52 -22.25
N ALA A 16 7.85 0.85 -21.98
CA ALA A 16 8.25 -0.34 -22.74
C ALA A 16 9.17 -1.28 -21.97
N VAL A 17 9.35 -2.48 -22.51
CA VAL A 17 10.41 -3.39 -22.12
C VAL A 17 11.49 -3.34 -23.22
N MET A 18 12.70 -2.97 -22.85
CA MET A 18 13.86 -2.97 -23.75
C MET A 18 14.90 -3.98 -23.30
N HIS A 19 15.60 -4.59 -24.24
CA HIS A 19 16.76 -5.42 -23.95
C HIS A 19 18.01 -4.56 -23.94
N GLY A 20 18.77 -4.58 -22.81
CA GLY A 20 19.90 -3.66 -22.74
C GLY A 20 20.75 -3.75 -21.49
N THR A 21 21.43 -2.65 -21.25
CA THR A 21 22.40 -2.44 -20.17
C THR A 21 21.95 -1.27 -19.31
N LEU A 22 22.00 -1.43 -17.99
CA LEU A 22 21.65 -0.41 -17.00
C LEU A 22 22.89 -0.08 -16.16
N ARG A 23 23.25 1.20 -16.09
CA ARG A 23 24.40 1.70 -15.33
C ARG A 23 23.95 2.49 -14.11
N ILE A 24 24.52 2.16 -12.96
CA ILE A 24 24.26 2.82 -11.67
C ILE A 24 25.58 3.43 -11.18
N VAL A 25 25.52 4.68 -10.75
CA VAL A 25 26.65 5.39 -10.13
C VAL A 25 26.17 6.05 -8.84
N ASP A 26 26.86 5.75 -7.74
CA ASP A 26 26.58 6.31 -6.41
C ASP A 26 25.09 6.22 -5.98
N GLY A 27 24.47 5.09 -6.36
CA GLY A 27 23.08 4.78 -6.01
C GLY A 27 22.02 5.42 -6.89
N MET A 28 22.43 6.09 -7.96
CA MET A 28 21.54 6.71 -8.97
C MET A 28 21.70 6.01 -10.30
N ILE A 29 20.61 5.93 -11.07
CA ILE A 29 20.65 5.48 -12.46
C ILE A 29 21.37 6.55 -13.27
N SER A 30 22.48 6.19 -13.92
CA SER A 30 23.25 7.13 -14.72
C SER A 30 22.99 7.00 -16.21
N ASP A 31 22.73 5.76 -16.69
CA ASP A 31 22.56 5.51 -18.11
C ASP A 31 21.78 4.22 -18.39
N ILE A 32 21.14 4.16 -19.56
CA ILE A 32 20.39 3.01 -20.07
C ILE A 32 20.72 2.90 -21.55
N ASP A 33 21.36 1.81 -21.93
CA ASP A 33 21.77 1.56 -23.30
C ASP A 33 21.06 0.34 -23.90
N ASP A 34 20.74 0.40 -25.17
CA ASP A 34 20.26 -0.74 -25.96
C ASP A 34 21.44 -1.68 -26.27
N GLY A 35 21.21 -2.99 -26.12
CA GLY A 35 22.20 -4.05 -26.42
C GLY A 35 23.08 -4.44 -25.24
N ASP A 36 23.99 -5.43 -25.50
CA ASP A 36 24.71 -6.18 -24.48
C ASP A 36 26.16 -5.73 -24.27
N ARG A 37 26.56 -4.60 -24.78
CA ARG A 37 27.92 -4.09 -24.59
C ARG A 37 28.10 -3.60 -23.15
N ALA A 38 28.92 -4.31 -22.39
CA ALA A 38 29.17 -3.98 -21.00
C ALA A 38 30.67 -4.09 -20.67
N PRO A 39 31.15 -3.33 -19.68
CA PRO A 39 32.52 -3.46 -19.17
C PRO A 39 32.74 -4.82 -18.51
N ALA A 40 34.01 -5.22 -18.41
CA ALA A 40 34.36 -6.39 -17.62
C ALA A 40 33.93 -6.19 -16.16
N GLY A 41 33.25 -7.20 -15.60
CA GLY A 41 32.70 -7.14 -14.23
C GLY A 41 31.25 -6.69 -14.14
N ALA A 42 30.59 -6.40 -15.27
CA ALA A 42 29.15 -6.20 -15.28
C ALA A 42 28.40 -7.47 -14.84
N ILE A 43 27.24 -7.27 -14.22
CA ILE A 43 26.35 -8.34 -13.77
C ILE A 43 25.52 -8.79 -14.98
N ASP A 44 25.73 -10.02 -15.43
CA ASP A 44 24.87 -10.65 -16.45
C ASP A 44 23.53 -11.01 -15.83
N CYS A 45 22.45 -10.47 -16.39
CA CYS A 45 21.09 -10.73 -15.92
C CYS A 45 20.45 -11.97 -16.57
N GLU A 46 21.13 -12.64 -17.49
CA GLU A 46 20.68 -13.88 -18.13
C GLU A 46 19.29 -13.77 -18.79
N GLY A 47 18.93 -12.55 -19.23
CA GLY A 47 17.62 -12.27 -19.81
C GLY A 47 16.49 -12.07 -18.81
N ASP A 48 16.79 -11.95 -17.51
CA ASP A 48 15.83 -11.57 -16.47
C ASP A 48 15.28 -10.16 -16.71
N TYR A 49 14.14 -9.90 -16.11
CA TYR A 49 13.60 -8.53 -16.02
C TYR A 49 14.32 -7.73 -14.94
N ILE A 50 14.56 -6.46 -15.23
CA ILE A 50 14.85 -5.44 -14.21
C ILE A 50 13.73 -4.41 -14.26
N ALA A 51 13.02 -4.25 -13.15
CA ALA A 51 11.98 -3.23 -12.96
C ALA A 51 12.39 -2.23 -11.90
N PRO A 52 11.73 -1.05 -11.83
CA PRO A 52 11.82 -0.21 -10.64
C PRO A 52 11.41 -0.99 -9.39
N GLY A 53 11.98 -0.66 -8.25
CA GLY A 53 11.55 -1.20 -6.97
C GLY A 53 10.09 -0.86 -6.68
N LEU A 54 9.37 -1.80 -6.10
CA LEU A 54 7.93 -1.65 -5.88
C LEU A 54 7.65 -0.64 -4.77
N ILE A 55 6.55 0.09 -4.92
CA ILE A 55 6.05 1.08 -3.96
C ILE A 55 4.69 0.60 -3.44
N GLU A 56 4.61 0.41 -2.14
CA GLU A 56 3.43 -0.06 -1.44
C GLU A 56 2.79 1.08 -0.66
N LEU A 57 1.53 1.42 -0.97
CA LEU A 57 0.82 2.53 -0.33
C LEU A 57 -0.07 2.10 0.84
N HIS A 58 -0.49 0.82 0.87
CA HIS A 58 -1.41 0.32 1.90
C HIS A 58 -1.12 -1.14 2.24
N THR A 59 -0.44 -1.40 3.34
CA THR A 59 -0.21 -2.76 3.79
C THR A 59 -0.52 -2.97 5.26
N ASP A 60 -1.33 -3.99 5.56
CA ASP A 60 -1.63 -4.45 6.91
C ASP A 60 -0.61 -5.50 7.41
N ASN A 61 0.43 -5.78 6.63
CA ASN A 61 1.39 -6.86 6.93
C ASN A 61 2.10 -6.68 8.28
N LEU A 62 2.36 -5.42 8.70
CA LEU A 62 3.01 -5.16 9.98
C LEU A 62 2.16 -5.66 11.16
N GLU A 63 0.82 -5.58 11.10
CA GLU A 63 -0.05 -6.10 12.15
C GLU A 63 0.15 -7.60 12.40
N ARG A 64 0.42 -8.37 11.33
CA ARG A 64 0.71 -9.81 11.41
C ARG A 64 2.03 -10.09 12.15
N HIS A 65 3.01 -9.22 11.99
CA HIS A 65 4.28 -9.31 12.73
C HIS A 65 4.14 -8.87 14.18
N LEU A 66 3.29 -7.88 14.47
CA LEU A 66 2.98 -7.43 15.84
C LEU A 66 2.16 -8.47 16.62
N SER A 67 1.26 -9.17 15.93
CA SER A 67 0.35 -10.16 16.52
C SER A 67 0.38 -11.47 15.74
N PRO A 68 1.49 -12.24 15.79
CA PRO A 68 1.70 -13.42 14.94
C PRO A 68 0.74 -14.58 15.24
N ARG A 69 0.08 -14.55 16.40
CA ARG A 69 -0.99 -15.49 16.81
C ARG A 69 -2.02 -14.77 17.67
N PRO A 70 -3.26 -15.26 17.75
CA PRO A 70 -4.26 -14.72 18.66
C PRO A 70 -3.72 -14.63 20.10
N ARG A 71 -3.86 -13.46 20.72
CA ARG A 71 -3.40 -13.16 22.09
C ARG A 71 -1.87 -13.21 22.31
N VAL A 72 -1.08 -13.19 21.24
CA VAL A 72 0.37 -13.10 21.32
C VAL A 72 0.80 -11.74 20.77
N SER A 73 1.36 -10.89 21.64
CA SER A 73 2.02 -9.64 21.24
C SER A 73 3.51 -9.90 21.07
N TRP A 74 4.07 -9.48 19.94
CA TRP A 74 5.50 -9.57 19.67
C TRP A 74 6.18 -8.24 19.96
N PRO A 75 7.46 -8.21 20.39
CA PRO A 75 8.18 -6.96 20.59
C PRO A 75 8.18 -6.12 19.32
N LYS A 76 7.65 -4.88 19.38
CA LYS A 76 7.39 -4.02 18.20
C LYS A 76 8.65 -3.84 17.34
N ARG A 77 9.80 -3.58 17.96
CA ARG A 77 11.06 -3.42 17.23
C ARG A 77 11.45 -4.66 16.42
N ALA A 78 11.25 -5.86 16.98
CA ALA A 78 11.50 -7.12 16.27
C ALA A 78 10.46 -7.38 15.18
N ALA A 79 9.21 -6.98 15.42
CA ALA A 79 8.13 -7.04 14.42
C ALA A 79 8.47 -6.18 13.19
N VAL A 80 8.87 -4.92 13.40
CA VAL A 80 9.27 -4.00 12.32
C VAL A 80 10.44 -4.57 11.52
N LEU A 81 11.47 -5.11 12.19
CA LEU A 81 12.60 -5.74 11.49
C LEU A 81 12.19 -6.96 10.67
N GLY A 82 11.27 -7.78 11.18
CA GLY A 82 10.73 -8.93 10.45
C GLY A 82 9.94 -8.50 9.22
N HIS A 83 9.07 -7.53 9.39
CA HIS A 83 8.27 -6.91 8.34
C HIS A 83 9.15 -6.32 7.22
N ASP A 84 10.14 -5.48 7.56
CA ASP A 84 11.08 -4.88 6.62
C ASP A 84 11.83 -5.94 5.77
N ARG A 85 12.24 -7.07 6.38
CA ARG A 85 12.90 -8.16 5.66
C ARG A 85 11.97 -8.89 4.69
N GLU A 86 10.71 -9.09 5.08
CA GLU A 86 9.70 -9.67 4.19
C GLU A 86 9.45 -8.74 3.00
N LEU A 87 9.25 -7.44 3.22
CA LEU A 87 9.08 -6.46 2.15
C LEU A 87 10.25 -6.46 1.16
N ALA A 88 11.47 -6.39 1.68
CA ALA A 88 12.69 -6.45 0.85
C ALA A 88 12.72 -7.71 -0.02
N GLY A 89 12.38 -8.88 0.55
CA GLY A 89 12.35 -10.16 -0.17
C GLY A 89 11.26 -10.25 -1.25
N THR A 90 10.23 -9.40 -1.19
CA THR A 90 9.13 -9.36 -2.16
C THR A 90 9.26 -8.27 -3.21
N GLY A 91 10.41 -7.56 -3.26
CA GLY A 91 10.69 -6.51 -4.24
C GLY A 91 10.19 -5.12 -3.85
N ILE A 92 9.54 -4.98 -2.70
CA ILE A 92 9.09 -3.68 -2.19
C ILE A 92 10.30 -2.91 -1.66
N THR A 93 10.52 -1.71 -2.17
CA THR A 93 11.64 -0.83 -1.82
C THR A 93 11.20 0.45 -1.11
N THR A 94 9.92 0.77 -1.22
CA THR A 94 9.26 1.87 -0.51
C THR A 94 7.91 1.38 0.01
N VAL A 95 7.61 1.65 1.29
CA VAL A 95 6.37 1.23 1.95
C VAL A 95 5.77 2.36 2.75
N PHE A 96 4.44 2.44 2.73
CA PHE A 96 3.63 3.21 3.66
C PHE A 96 3.02 2.24 4.66
N ASP A 97 3.58 2.22 5.87
CA ASP A 97 3.12 1.33 6.94
C ASP A 97 1.77 1.80 7.46
N ALA A 98 0.74 1.01 7.21
CA ALA A 98 -0.62 1.32 7.59
C ALA A 98 -0.82 1.12 9.10
N LEU A 99 -0.92 2.22 9.83
CA LEU A 99 -1.13 2.26 11.27
C LEU A 99 -2.50 2.85 11.58
N ARG A 100 -3.33 2.09 12.29
CA ARG A 100 -4.64 2.58 12.66
C ARG A 100 -4.58 3.53 13.83
N VAL A 101 -5.23 4.68 13.68
CA VAL A 101 -5.49 5.68 14.70
C VAL A 101 -6.99 5.84 14.91
N GLY A 102 -7.37 6.10 16.15
CA GLY A 102 -8.76 6.05 16.60
C GLY A 102 -9.09 4.70 17.24
N SER A 103 -9.37 4.72 18.53
CA SER A 103 -9.73 3.58 19.35
C SER A 103 -10.96 3.90 20.18
N GLU A 104 -11.65 2.87 20.67
CA GLU A 104 -12.73 3.05 21.64
C GLU A 104 -12.13 3.18 23.04
N ALA A 105 -12.54 4.20 23.82
CA ALA A 105 -12.04 4.46 25.16
C ALA A 105 -12.41 3.34 26.18
N ASP A 106 -13.41 2.53 25.89
CA ASP A 106 -13.80 1.41 26.76
C ASP A 106 -12.84 0.21 26.59
N GLN A 107 -11.70 0.28 27.28
CA GLN A 107 -10.66 -0.74 27.31
C GLN A 107 -11.09 -2.12 27.86
N LYS A 108 -12.31 -2.29 28.35
CA LYS A 108 -12.82 -3.58 28.80
C LYS A 108 -13.14 -4.52 27.63
N ARG A 109 -13.31 -4.01 26.43
CA ARG A 109 -13.39 -4.80 25.21
C ARG A 109 -11.98 -5.11 24.69
N LYS A 110 -11.63 -6.38 24.69
CA LYS A 110 -10.39 -6.94 24.13
C LYS A 110 -10.33 -6.69 22.61
N GLY A 111 -9.89 -5.51 22.16
CA GLY A 111 -9.89 -5.28 20.74
C GLY A 111 -8.84 -4.28 20.24
N TYR A 112 -8.77 -3.11 20.82
CA TYR A 112 -7.92 -2.06 20.29
C TYR A 112 -7.13 -1.35 21.39
N VAL A 113 -5.88 -1.75 21.52
CA VAL A 113 -4.89 -0.99 22.27
C VAL A 113 -4.30 0.05 21.31
N ARG A 114 -4.17 1.31 21.74
CA ARG A 114 -3.38 2.31 21.02
C ARG A 114 -1.99 1.76 20.76
N TYR A 115 -1.60 1.61 19.52
CA TYR A 115 -0.32 1.01 19.15
C TYR A 115 0.44 1.83 18.11
N ALA A 116 -0.28 2.72 17.42
CA ALA A 116 0.25 3.43 16.25
C ALA A 116 1.46 4.29 16.60
N ARG A 117 1.37 5.16 17.63
CA ARG A 117 2.46 6.04 18.00
C ARG A 117 3.73 5.28 18.39
N GLU A 118 3.62 4.31 19.29
CA GLU A 118 4.77 3.51 19.71
C GLU A 118 5.37 2.70 18.55
N THR A 119 4.53 2.21 17.62
CA THR A 119 5.02 1.48 16.45
C THR A 119 5.76 2.41 15.50
N ALA A 120 5.21 3.59 15.22
CA ALA A 120 5.87 4.61 14.41
C ALA A 120 7.21 5.05 15.03
N ASP A 121 7.28 5.24 16.34
CA ASP A 121 8.53 5.55 17.03
C ASP A 121 9.59 4.49 16.78
N ASN A 122 9.23 3.20 16.83
CA ASN A 122 10.15 2.11 16.53
C ASN A 122 10.60 2.09 15.06
N ILE A 123 9.71 2.39 14.10
CA ILE A 123 10.06 2.51 12.68
C ILE A 123 11.06 3.65 12.50
N LEU A 124 10.75 4.84 12.99
CA LEU A 124 11.58 6.04 12.85
C LEU A 124 12.94 5.88 13.55
N ASP A 125 12.98 5.22 14.72
CA ASP A 125 14.23 4.90 15.41
C ASP A 125 15.10 3.95 14.61
N LEU A 126 14.53 2.89 14.04
CA LEU A 126 15.26 1.94 13.23
C LEU A 126 15.76 2.57 11.93
N MET A 127 14.98 3.49 11.32
CA MET A 127 15.42 4.28 10.17
C MET A 127 16.63 5.15 10.52
N ARG A 128 16.58 5.89 11.64
CA ARG A 128 17.73 6.73 12.10
C ARG A 128 19.00 5.90 12.34
N GLN A 129 18.84 4.64 12.73
CA GLN A 129 19.95 3.70 12.92
C GLN A 129 20.40 3.01 11.62
N SER A 130 19.78 3.32 10.48
CA SER A 130 20.02 2.63 9.19
C SER A 130 19.88 1.11 9.29
N ALA A 131 18.96 0.65 10.15
CA ALA A 131 18.71 -0.77 10.40
C ALA A 131 17.70 -1.38 9.43
N LEU A 132 16.89 -0.56 8.76
CA LEU A 132 15.88 -0.99 7.80
C LEU A 132 16.48 -1.07 6.38
N LYS A 133 15.92 -1.93 5.57
CA LYS A 133 16.35 -2.20 4.18
C LYS A 133 15.61 -1.37 3.16
N VAL A 134 14.30 -1.14 3.40
CA VAL A 134 13.42 -0.39 2.51
C VAL A 134 13.18 1.02 3.06
N SER A 135 12.61 1.90 2.24
CA SER A 135 12.20 3.25 2.65
C SER A 135 10.82 3.18 3.27
N HIS A 136 10.70 3.50 4.57
CA HIS A 136 9.44 3.49 5.31
C HIS A 136 8.84 4.89 5.43
N TYR A 137 7.53 4.98 5.25
CA TYR A 137 6.67 6.14 5.51
C TYR A 137 5.50 5.69 6.37
N ILE A 138 4.86 6.61 7.07
CA ILE A 138 3.70 6.32 7.89
C ILE A 138 2.42 6.60 7.10
N HIS A 139 1.53 5.62 7.08
CA HIS A 139 0.17 5.74 6.61
C HIS A 139 -0.78 5.67 7.81
N LEU A 140 -1.49 6.75 8.11
CA LEU A 140 -2.46 6.77 9.20
C LEU A 140 -3.84 6.37 8.70
N ARG A 141 -4.35 5.24 9.16
CA ARG A 141 -5.72 4.79 8.94
C ARG A 141 -6.63 5.43 9.99
N ALA A 142 -7.29 6.54 9.63
CA ALA A 142 -8.10 7.31 10.56
C ALA A 142 -9.51 6.73 10.70
N GLU A 143 -9.77 6.02 11.79
CA GLU A 143 -11.09 5.46 12.13
C GLU A 143 -12.01 6.57 12.62
N LEU A 144 -12.83 7.14 11.73
CA LEU A 144 -13.63 8.34 11.96
C LEU A 144 -14.67 8.17 13.08
N CYS A 145 -15.20 6.96 13.21
CA CYS A 145 -16.30 6.64 14.13
C CYS A 145 -15.79 6.08 15.46
N THR A 146 -14.79 6.75 16.05
CA THR A 146 -14.20 6.40 17.35
C THR A 146 -14.11 7.65 18.23
N ASP A 147 -13.94 7.50 19.52
CA ASP A 147 -13.94 8.62 20.46
C ASP A 147 -12.56 9.26 20.69
N THR A 148 -11.46 8.60 20.28
CA THR A 148 -10.10 9.08 20.54
C THR A 148 -9.33 9.54 19.30
N LEU A 149 -9.93 9.51 18.10
CA LEU A 149 -9.22 9.75 16.84
C LEU A 149 -8.42 11.04 16.81
N VAL A 150 -9.03 12.16 17.17
CA VAL A 150 -8.37 13.48 17.07
C VAL A 150 -7.16 13.54 18.01
N GLU A 151 -7.29 13.00 19.23
CA GLU A 151 -6.18 12.93 20.17
C GLU A 151 -5.02 12.08 19.60
N GLU A 152 -5.31 10.91 19.04
CA GLU A 152 -4.31 10.01 18.45
C GLU A 152 -3.66 10.58 17.19
N LEU A 153 -4.39 11.30 16.34
CA LEU A 153 -3.82 11.98 15.17
C LEU A 153 -2.76 13.01 15.59
N TYR A 154 -3.05 13.84 16.59
CA TYR A 154 -2.14 14.88 17.04
C TYR A 154 -0.97 14.37 17.92
N GLU A 155 -0.86 13.05 18.13
CA GLU A 155 0.39 12.43 18.59
C GLU A 155 1.47 12.43 17.49
N PHE A 156 1.09 12.62 16.20
CA PHE A 156 2.00 12.65 15.06
C PHE A 156 2.20 14.09 14.57
N SER A 157 3.45 14.41 14.26
CA SER A 157 3.90 15.70 13.77
C SER A 157 4.35 15.64 12.30
N PRO A 158 4.57 16.77 11.61
CA PRO A 158 5.13 16.78 10.27
C PRO A 158 6.50 16.08 10.13
N ASN A 159 7.24 15.89 11.24
CA ASN A 159 8.55 15.23 11.24
C ASN A 159 8.46 13.69 11.32
N ASP A 160 7.28 13.14 11.48
CA ASP A 160 7.08 11.70 11.65
C ASP A 160 6.91 10.94 10.31
N LEU A 161 7.18 11.61 9.17
CA LEU A 161 7.08 11.03 7.83
C LEU A 161 5.68 10.46 7.52
N VAL A 162 4.63 11.13 8.03
CA VAL A 162 3.24 10.78 7.66
C VAL A 162 3.04 11.19 6.20
N GLY A 163 3.00 10.22 5.31
CA GLY A 163 2.87 10.44 3.88
C GLY A 163 1.46 10.22 3.35
N LEU A 164 0.62 9.45 4.06
CA LEU A 164 -0.75 9.13 3.66
C LEU A 164 -1.67 9.13 4.88
N VAL A 165 -2.88 9.65 4.72
CA VAL A 165 -3.97 9.59 5.72
C VAL A 165 -5.25 9.14 5.05
N SER A 166 -5.82 8.01 5.48
CA SER A 166 -7.06 7.45 4.93
C SER A 166 -8.25 7.72 5.84
N LEU A 167 -9.33 8.21 5.26
CA LEU A 167 -10.62 8.43 5.92
C LEU A 167 -11.38 7.09 5.96
N MET A 168 -11.50 6.48 7.14
CA MET A 168 -12.13 5.17 7.31
C MET A 168 -13.42 5.24 8.11
N ASP A 169 -14.48 4.64 7.59
CA ASP A 169 -15.74 4.45 8.29
C ASP A 169 -16.22 3.01 8.15
N HIS A 170 -15.99 2.22 9.17
CA HIS A 170 -16.35 0.80 9.25
C HIS A 170 -17.72 0.58 9.93
N THR A 171 -18.59 1.58 9.94
CA THR A 171 -19.95 1.45 10.51
C THR A 171 -20.77 0.44 9.71
N PRO A 172 -21.50 -0.48 10.35
CA PRO A 172 -22.35 -1.45 9.68
C PRO A 172 -23.46 -0.81 8.83
N GLY A 173 -23.71 -1.38 7.65
CA GLY A 173 -24.76 -0.96 6.73
C GLY A 173 -24.28 0.00 5.62
N GLN A 174 -22.99 0.26 5.54
CA GLN A 174 -22.40 1.10 4.49
C GLN A 174 -21.01 0.61 4.05
N ARG A 175 -20.47 1.18 2.97
CA ARG A 175 -19.12 0.92 2.46
C ARG A 175 -18.84 -0.58 2.33
N GLN A 176 -17.68 -1.07 2.76
CA GLN A 176 -17.34 -2.49 2.76
C GLN A 176 -18.39 -3.35 3.49
N PHE A 177 -18.98 -2.82 4.57
CA PHE A 177 -19.93 -3.53 5.43
C PHE A 177 -21.41 -3.24 5.13
N ARG A 178 -21.72 -2.87 3.85
CA ARG A 178 -23.11 -2.68 3.40
C ARG A 178 -23.99 -3.94 3.56
N ASP A 179 -23.39 -5.13 3.42
CA ASP A 179 -24.04 -6.41 3.70
C ASP A 179 -23.83 -6.76 5.18
N THR A 180 -24.81 -6.39 6.01
CA THR A 180 -24.74 -6.61 7.46
C THR A 180 -24.81 -8.09 7.84
N GLU A 181 -25.37 -8.97 7.00
CA GLU A 181 -25.41 -10.41 7.27
C GLU A 181 -24.01 -11.04 7.12
N LYS A 182 -23.24 -10.63 6.10
CA LYS A 182 -21.86 -11.08 5.95
C LYS A 182 -20.98 -10.57 7.10
N LEU A 183 -21.19 -9.33 7.54
CA LEU A 183 -20.48 -8.78 8.69
C LEU A 183 -20.85 -9.54 9.98
N ARG A 184 -22.13 -9.85 10.16
CA ARG A 184 -22.61 -10.67 11.29
C ARG A 184 -21.89 -12.03 11.33
N PHE A 185 -21.91 -12.74 10.21
CA PHE A 185 -21.22 -14.03 10.07
C PHE A 185 -19.73 -13.93 10.40
N TYR A 186 -19.07 -12.89 9.93
CA TYR A 186 -17.66 -12.63 10.21
C TYR A 186 -17.40 -12.38 11.70
N LEU A 187 -18.21 -11.53 12.36
CA LEU A 187 -18.07 -11.22 13.79
C LEU A 187 -18.29 -12.45 14.67
N MET A 188 -19.32 -13.24 14.36
CA MET A 188 -19.58 -14.49 15.08
C MET A 188 -18.44 -15.51 14.91
N GLY A 189 -17.94 -15.69 13.67
CA GLY A 189 -16.89 -16.65 13.35
C GLY A 189 -15.51 -16.27 13.90
N LYS A 190 -15.11 -15.01 13.71
CA LYS A 190 -13.75 -14.54 14.08
C LYS A 190 -13.65 -14.05 15.52
N HIS A 191 -14.66 -13.36 16.01
CA HIS A 191 -14.64 -12.70 17.30
C HIS A 191 -15.48 -13.39 18.38
N GLY A 192 -16.26 -14.42 18.01
CA GLY A 192 -17.05 -15.22 18.94
C GLY A 192 -18.23 -14.46 19.55
N TYR A 193 -18.77 -13.46 18.83
CA TYR A 193 -20.00 -12.79 19.25
C TYR A 193 -21.20 -13.76 19.14
N ASP A 194 -22.15 -13.62 20.04
CA ASP A 194 -23.51 -14.12 19.84
C ASP A 194 -24.38 -13.04 19.16
N ASP A 195 -25.61 -13.38 18.79
CA ASP A 195 -26.53 -12.45 18.11
C ASP A 195 -26.76 -11.17 18.92
N ALA A 196 -26.95 -11.27 20.22
CA ALA A 196 -27.15 -10.11 21.10
C ALA A 196 -25.88 -9.22 21.14
N GLY A 197 -24.71 -9.84 21.17
CA GLY A 197 -23.43 -9.17 21.10
C GLY A 197 -23.22 -8.43 19.79
N VAL A 198 -23.61 -9.03 18.63
CA VAL A 198 -23.55 -8.38 17.33
C VAL A 198 -24.47 -7.16 17.28
N GLU A 199 -25.73 -7.29 17.73
CA GLU A 199 -26.68 -6.16 17.76
C GLU A 199 -26.18 -5.01 18.64
N ALA A 200 -25.67 -5.33 19.83
CA ALA A 200 -25.11 -4.32 20.72
C ALA A 200 -23.88 -3.62 20.09
N HIS A 201 -23.04 -4.38 19.40
CA HIS A 201 -21.89 -3.84 18.68
C HIS A 201 -22.32 -2.92 17.52
N PHE A 202 -23.29 -3.32 16.70
CA PHE A 202 -23.83 -2.50 15.61
C PHE A 202 -24.47 -1.21 16.14
N ALA A 203 -25.25 -1.29 17.20
CA ALA A 203 -25.86 -0.12 17.83
C ALA A 203 -24.79 0.87 18.31
N ARG A 204 -23.74 0.37 18.95
CA ARG A 204 -22.63 1.17 19.45
C ARG A 204 -21.88 1.87 18.30
N LEU A 205 -21.55 1.17 17.22
CA LEU A 205 -20.85 1.77 16.07
C LEU A 205 -21.71 2.86 15.39
N LYS A 206 -23.02 2.66 15.25
CA LYS A 206 -23.94 3.68 14.72
C LYS A 206 -24.06 4.89 15.64
N GLU A 207 -24.05 4.69 16.95
CA GLU A 207 -24.00 5.79 17.91
C GLU A 207 -22.71 6.61 17.77
N LEU A 208 -21.53 5.95 17.71
CA LEU A 208 -20.25 6.61 17.51
C LEU A 208 -20.21 7.38 16.18
N GLN A 209 -20.74 6.78 15.11
CA GLN A 209 -20.85 7.45 13.81
C GLN A 209 -21.65 8.76 13.93
N SER A 210 -22.83 8.71 14.56
CA SER A 210 -23.69 9.89 14.70
C SER A 210 -23.05 11.02 15.52
N LEU A 211 -22.20 10.65 16.49
CA LEU A 211 -21.53 11.62 17.39
C LEU A 211 -20.25 12.22 16.77
N TYR A 212 -19.52 11.45 15.97
CA TYR A 212 -18.14 11.79 15.64
C TYR A 212 -17.84 11.95 14.16
N LEU A 213 -18.58 11.30 13.25
CA LEU A 213 -18.22 11.20 11.83
C LEU A 213 -17.84 12.56 11.22
N GLU A 214 -18.75 13.52 11.21
CA GLU A 214 -18.54 14.81 10.55
C GLU A 214 -17.42 15.62 11.20
N LYS A 215 -17.38 15.64 12.53
CA LYS A 215 -16.35 16.35 13.29
C LYS A 215 -14.97 15.76 13.05
N HIS A 216 -14.85 14.44 13.10
CA HIS A 216 -13.56 13.75 12.94
C HIS A 216 -13.10 13.76 11.50
N ARG A 217 -14.04 13.69 10.55
CA ARG A 217 -13.74 13.84 9.13
C ARG A 217 -13.11 15.20 8.85
N ALA A 218 -13.74 16.28 9.29
CA ALA A 218 -13.21 17.64 9.14
C ALA A 218 -11.83 17.81 9.82
N ALA A 219 -11.66 17.26 11.03
CA ALA A 219 -10.38 17.32 11.75
C ALA A 219 -9.28 16.52 11.05
N THR A 220 -9.58 15.33 10.50
CA THR A 220 -8.62 14.50 9.78
C THR A 220 -8.17 15.16 8.48
N VAL A 221 -9.10 15.77 7.73
CA VAL A 221 -8.77 16.53 6.51
C VAL A 221 -7.85 17.72 6.84
N ALA A 222 -8.15 18.46 7.90
CA ALA A 222 -7.31 19.57 8.35
C ALA A 222 -5.92 19.11 8.78
N TYR A 223 -5.85 18.01 9.54
CA TYR A 223 -4.60 17.38 9.97
C TYR A 223 -3.74 16.91 8.80
N ALA A 224 -4.32 16.18 7.83
CA ALA A 224 -3.58 15.72 6.66
C ALA A 224 -2.94 16.88 5.89
N LYS A 225 -3.67 17.98 5.73
CA LYS A 225 -3.15 19.21 5.13
C LYS A 225 -2.02 19.85 5.96
N GLU A 226 -2.14 19.85 7.29
CA GLU A 226 -1.14 20.42 8.21
C GLU A 226 0.19 19.66 8.13
N VAL A 227 0.14 18.31 8.08
CA VAL A 227 1.36 17.50 8.00
C VAL A 227 1.86 17.30 6.56
N GLY A 228 1.14 17.79 5.55
CA GLY A 228 1.49 17.65 4.13
C GLY A 228 1.32 16.24 3.58
N ALA A 229 0.44 15.43 4.20
CA ALA A 229 0.17 14.07 3.76
C ALA A 229 -0.86 14.02 2.62
N VAL A 230 -0.75 13.04 1.76
CA VAL A 230 -1.78 12.69 0.77
C VAL A 230 -3.03 12.23 1.50
N LEU A 231 -4.20 12.75 1.10
CA LEU A 231 -5.47 12.33 1.65
C LEU A 231 -6.09 11.22 0.79
N ALA A 232 -6.50 10.13 1.42
CA ALA A 232 -7.16 9.01 0.79
C ALA A 232 -8.57 8.78 1.36
N SER A 233 -9.48 8.30 0.52
CA SER A 233 -10.75 7.68 0.95
C SER A 233 -10.61 6.17 1.01
N HIS A 234 -11.52 5.51 1.74
CA HIS A 234 -11.50 4.06 1.90
C HIS A 234 -12.89 3.46 1.71
N ASP A 235 -12.98 2.41 0.88
CA ASP A 235 -14.20 1.64 0.62
C ASP A 235 -15.38 2.48 0.10
N ASP A 236 -15.16 3.55 -0.64
CA ASP A 236 -16.23 4.32 -1.25
C ASP A 236 -17.14 3.41 -2.10
N THR A 237 -18.46 3.57 -1.95
CA THR A 237 -19.44 2.65 -2.51
C THR A 237 -20.35 3.32 -3.55
N THR A 238 -20.64 4.61 -3.36
CA THR A 238 -21.53 5.40 -4.22
C THR A 238 -20.83 6.59 -4.85
N ALA A 239 -21.37 7.11 -5.93
CA ALA A 239 -20.90 8.36 -6.53
C ALA A 239 -20.95 9.54 -5.54
N ASN A 240 -21.90 9.52 -4.59
CA ASN A 240 -21.99 10.55 -3.53
C ASN A 240 -20.83 10.46 -2.54
N ASP A 241 -20.38 9.25 -2.16
CA ASP A 241 -19.21 9.07 -1.29
C ASP A 241 -17.97 9.67 -1.96
N VAL A 242 -17.76 9.35 -3.23
CA VAL A 242 -16.63 9.83 -4.04
C VAL A 242 -16.68 11.35 -4.22
N SER A 243 -17.87 11.91 -4.49
CA SER A 243 -18.04 13.37 -4.64
C SER A 243 -17.74 14.11 -3.34
N ALA A 244 -18.17 13.58 -2.20
CA ALA A 244 -17.85 14.14 -0.89
C ALA A 244 -16.33 14.10 -0.62
N SER A 245 -15.68 12.94 -0.86
CA SER A 245 -14.23 12.78 -0.71
C SER A 245 -13.44 13.70 -1.65
N GLY A 246 -13.86 13.81 -2.92
CA GLY A 246 -13.25 14.72 -3.89
C GLY A 246 -13.34 16.18 -3.48
N GLY A 247 -14.47 16.61 -2.92
CA GLY A 247 -14.67 17.96 -2.39
C GLY A 247 -13.75 18.30 -1.20
N GLU A 248 -13.22 17.30 -0.51
CA GLU A 248 -12.28 17.44 0.61
C GLU A 248 -10.80 17.39 0.18
N GLY A 249 -10.53 17.14 -1.10
CA GLY A 249 -9.18 17.08 -1.64
C GLY A 249 -8.56 15.67 -1.59
N VAL A 250 -9.38 14.63 -1.49
CA VAL A 250 -8.92 13.23 -1.65
C VAL A 250 -8.43 13.02 -3.07
N THR A 251 -7.20 12.53 -3.21
CA THR A 251 -6.56 12.21 -4.49
C THR A 251 -6.36 10.71 -4.70
N VAL A 252 -6.51 9.91 -3.66
CA VAL A 252 -6.36 8.45 -3.71
C VAL A 252 -7.63 7.79 -3.16
N ALA A 253 -8.28 6.95 -3.97
CA ALA A 253 -9.44 6.17 -3.57
C ALA A 253 -9.02 4.71 -3.32
N GLU A 254 -8.96 4.32 -2.04
CA GLU A 254 -8.60 2.96 -1.65
C GLU A 254 -9.82 2.05 -1.68
N PHE A 255 -9.73 1.01 -2.48
CA PHE A 255 -10.65 -0.12 -2.54
C PHE A 255 -12.13 0.27 -2.80
N PRO A 256 -12.45 1.11 -3.81
CA PRO A 256 -13.84 1.38 -4.14
C PRO A 256 -14.60 0.06 -4.30
N THR A 257 -15.76 -0.06 -3.64
CA THR A 257 -16.45 -1.35 -3.51
C THR A 257 -17.38 -1.66 -4.66
N THR A 258 -17.65 -0.69 -5.53
CA THR A 258 -18.57 -0.80 -6.67
C THR A 258 -17.96 -0.22 -7.94
N PHE A 259 -18.48 -0.66 -9.08
CA PHE A 259 -18.14 -0.06 -10.37
C PHE A 259 -18.61 1.40 -10.48
N GLU A 260 -19.73 1.75 -9.84
CA GLU A 260 -20.23 3.12 -9.74
C GLU A 260 -19.22 4.05 -9.07
N ALA A 261 -18.73 3.66 -7.88
CA ALA A 261 -17.73 4.45 -7.14
C ALA A 261 -16.44 4.58 -7.94
N ALA A 262 -15.92 3.48 -8.51
CA ALA A 262 -14.71 3.52 -9.32
C ALA A 262 -14.85 4.43 -10.55
N THR A 263 -16.02 4.43 -11.21
CA THR A 263 -16.30 5.34 -12.32
C THR A 263 -16.35 6.79 -11.87
N ALA A 264 -16.98 7.06 -10.72
CA ALA A 264 -17.06 8.41 -10.17
C ALA A 264 -15.67 8.99 -9.80
N CYS A 265 -14.70 8.15 -9.36
CA CYS A 265 -13.33 8.59 -9.06
C CYS A 265 -12.67 9.30 -10.26
N ARG A 266 -12.97 8.90 -11.50
CA ARG A 266 -12.43 9.55 -12.71
C ARG A 266 -12.90 11.00 -12.87
N ALA A 267 -14.12 11.31 -12.44
CA ALA A 267 -14.66 12.67 -12.50
C ALA A 267 -14.00 13.62 -11.47
N HIS A 268 -13.24 13.08 -10.52
CA HIS A 268 -12.54 13.80 -9.47
C HIS A 268 -11.01 13.63 -9.56
N ASP A 269 -10.49 13.11 -10.66
CA ASP A 269 -9.05 12.85 -10.90
C ASP A 269 -8.37 12.06 -9.76
N GLN A 270 -9.10 11.11 -9.15
CA GLN A 270 -8.59 10.27 -8.07
C GLN A 270 -7.91 9.02 -8.64
N TYR A 271 -6.76 8.66 -8.10
CA TYR A 271 -6.11 7.37 -8.32
C TYR A 271 -6.90 6.25 -7.62
N ILE A 272 -7.19 5.19 -8.34
CA ILE A 272 -7.93 4.02 -7.82
C ILE A 272 -6.94 2.93 -7.42
N VAL A 273 -6.94 2.59 -6.13
CA VAL A 273 -6.12 1.52 -5.55
C VAL A 273 -6.98 0.27 -5.34
N MET A 274 -6.49 -0.89 -5.79
CA MET A 274 -7.13 -2.18 -5.52
C MET A 274 -6.13 -3.17 -4.92
N GLY A 275 -6.63 -4.10 -4.10
CA GLY A 275 -5.81 -5.13 -3.50
C GLY A 275 -5.25 -6.14 -4.52
N ALA A 276 -3.95 -6.35 -4.54
CA ALA A 276 -3.30 -7.40 -5.34
C ALA A 276 -3.86 -8.81 -5.07
N PRO A 277 -4.22 -9.17 -3.82
CA PRO A 277 -4.91 -10.44 -3.56
C PRO A 277 -6.24 -10.61 -4.32
N ASN A 278 -6.94 -9.52 -4.64
CA ASN A 278 -8.17 -9.58 -5.43
C ASN A 278 -7.89 -10.04 -6.88
N ILE A 279 -6.78 -9.58 -7.49
CA ILE A 279 -6.33 -10.06 -8.81
C ILE A 279 -5.98 -11.55 -8.74
N ILE A 280 -5.14 -11.96 -7.79
CA ILE A 280 -4.63 -13.35 -7.70
C ILE A 280 -5.75 -14.36 -7.39
N ARG A 281 -6.74 -13.98 -6.57
CA ARG A 281 -7.87 -14.84 -6.22
C ARG A 281 -9.01 -14.81 -7.23
N GLY A 282 -8.99 -13.89 -8.19
CA GLY A 282 -10.04 -13.71 -9.19
C GLY A 282 -11.29 -13.02 -8.66
N GLY A 283 -11.22 -12.26 -7.57
CA GLY A 283 -12.33 -11.48 -7.04
C GLY A 283 -12.26 -11.17 -5.54
N SER A 284 -13.22 -10.36 -5.07
CA SER A 284 -13.36 -9.97 -3.68
C SER A 284 -13.99 -11.07 -2.82
N HIS A 285 -13.47 -11.29 -1.62
CA HIS A 285 -14.07 -12.22 -0.66
C HIS A 285 -15.33 -11.66 0.03
N PHE A 286 -15.55 -10.35 0.01
CA PHE A 286 -16.78 -9.70 0.50
C PHE A 286 -17.84 -9.50 -0.57
N GLY A 287 -17.56 -9.85 -1.85
CA GLY A 287 -18.48 -9.66 -2.97
C GLY A 287 -18.52 -8.22 -3.50
N ASN A 288 -17.47 -7.44 -3.24
CA ASN A 288 -17.25 -6.14 -3.87
C ASN A 288 -16.77 -6.30 -5.31
N VAL A 289 -16.67 -5.21 -6.06
CA VAL A 289 -16.23 -5.23 -7.46
C VAL A 289 -14.86 -5.93 -7.59
N ALA A 290 -14.72 -6.73 -8.63
CA ALA A 290 -13.47 -7.42 -8.91
C ALA A 290 -12.44 -6.46 -9.52
N ALA A 291 -11.20 -6.53 -9.04
CA ALA A 291 -10.12 -5.69 -9.56
C ALA A 291 -9.83 -5.95 -11.05
N HIS A 292 -10.05 -7.18 -11.54
CA HIS A 292 -10.01 -7.52 -12.97
C HIS A 292 -11.01 -6.73 -13.79
N ASP A 293 -12.24 -6.60 -13.29
CA ASP A 293 -13.28 -5.86 -14.01
C ASP A 293 -12.92 -4.38 -14.11
N LEU A 294 -12.37 -3.81 -13.04
CA LEU A 294 -11.87 -2.44 -13.04
C LEU A 294 -10.69 -2.28 -14.00
N ALA A 295 -9.72 -3.21 -13.99
CA ALA A 295 -8.58 -3.19 -14.90
C ALA A 295 -9.01 -3.22 -16.38
N ASN A 296 -9.95 -4.11 -16.73
CA ASN A 296 -10.47 -4.25 -18.10
C ASN A 296 -11.21 -2.99 -18.60
N ASN A 297 -11.70 -2.16 -17.68
CA ASN A 297 -12.40 -0.91 -17.99
C ASN A 297 -11.53 0.34 -17.80
N GLY A 298 -10.22 0.20 -17.58
CA GLY A 298 -9.31 1.33 -17.38
C GLY A 298 -9.52 2.05 -16.03
N LEU A 299 -10.14 1.38 -15.05
CA LEU A 299 -10.48 1.93 -13.75
C LEU A 299 -9.56 1.43 -12.62
N LEU A 300 -8.41 0.86 -12.93
CA LEU A 300 -7.41 0.42 -11.96
C LEU A 300 -6.09 1.12 -12.22
N ASP A 301 -5.64 1.95 -11.28
CA ASP A 301 -4.37 2.68 -11.40
C ASP A 301 -3.26 2.04 -10.60
N ILE A 302 -3.53 1.66 -9.37
CA ILE A 302 -2.55 1.21 -8.38
C ILE A 302 -2.98 -0.12 -7.79
N LEU A 303 -2.00 -1.01 -7.61
CA LEU A 303 -2.16 -2.21 -6.80
C LEU A 303 -1.50 -2.01 -5.44
N SER A 304 -2.13 -2.51 -4.39
CA SER A 304 -1.60 -2.61 -3.03
C SER A 304 -1.53 -4.06 -2.60
N SER A 305 -0.54 -4.42 -1.83
CA SER A 305 -0.39 -5.79 -1.32
C SER A 305 -1.40 -6.16 -0.24
N ASP A 306 -1.98 -5.14 0.41
CA ASP A 306 -2.91 -5.30 1.52
C ASP A 306 -2.27 -6.17 2.64
N TYR A 307 -2.67 -7.42 2.81
CA TYR A 307 -2.15 -8.35 3.83
C TYR A 307 -1.16 -9.39 3.30
N VAL A 308 -0.80 -9.36 1.99
CA VAL A 308 0.12 -10.33 1.36
C VAL A 308 1.18 -9.63 0.51
N PRO A 309 2.33 -9.22 1.07
CA PRO A 309 3.39 -8.52 0.32
C PRO A 309 3.81 -9.20 -0.98
N ALA A 310 3.92 -10.52 -0.98
CA ALA A 310 4.29 -11.30 -2.17
C ALA A 310 3.25 -11.23 -3.31
N ALA A 311 2.02 -10.81 -3.04
CA ALA A 311 1.00 -10.68 -4.07
C ALA A 311 1.26 -9.47 -5.00
N LEU A 312 2.01 -8.46 -4.56
CA LEU A 312 2.15 -7.20 -5.28
C LEU A 312 2.80 -7.39 -6.65
N LEU A 313 4.01 -7.93 -6.72
CA LEU A 313 4.68 -8.20 -8.00
C LEU A 313 3.92 -9.24 -8.82
N ASN A 314 3.38 -10.27 -8.16
CA ASN A 314 2.63 -11.33 -8.84
C ASN A 314 1.39 -10.76 -9.57
N ALA A 315 0.61 -9.91 -8.92
CA ALA A 315 -0.56 -9.27 -9.53
C ALA A 315 -0.16 -8.32 -10.68
N ALA A 316 0.92 -7.56 -10.53
CA ALA A 316 1.43 -6.67 -11.57
C ALA A 316 1.87 -7.46 -12.81
N VAL A 317 2.61 -8.57 -12.64
CA VAL A 317 3.02 -9.46 -13.74
C VAL A 317 1.80 -10.12 -14.38
N THR A 318 0.84 -10.60 -13.58
CA THR A 318 -0.41 -11.19 -14.08
C THR A 318 -1.18 -10.21 -14.98
N LEU A 319 -1.34 -8.96 -14.52
CA LEU A 319 -1.99 -7.93 -15.35
C LEU A 319 -1.17 -7.58 -16.59
N GLY A 320 0.15 -7.46 -16.48
CA GLY A 320 1.02 -7.21 -17.62
C GLY A 320 0.93 -8.29 -18.71
N MET A 321 0.82 -9.55 -18.29
CA MET A 321 0.61 -10.66 -19.23
C MET A 321 -0.79 -10.63 -19.87
N LEU A 322 -1.83 -10.36 -19.08
CA LEU A 322 -3.21 -10.28 -19.59
C LEU A 322 -3.41 -9.11 -20.56
N MET A 323 -2.73 -8.00 -20.33
CA MET A 323 -2.76 -6.81 -21.19
C MET A 323 -1.79 -6.89 -22.37
N GLU A 324 -0.97 -7.94 -22.46
CA GLU A 324 0.17 -8.04 -23.38
C GLU A 324 1.13 -6.83 -23.30
N ASP A 325 1.18 -6.19 -22.14
CA ASP A 325 2.01 -5.02 -21.84
C ASP A 325 2.56 -5.11 -20.40
N MET A 326 3.77 -5.68 -20.28
CA MET A 326 4.43 -5.84 -18.99
C MET A 326 4.73 -4.50 -18.32
N ALA A 327 5.07 -3.47 -19.09
CA ALA A 327 5.34 -2.13 -18.55
C ALA A 327 4.06 -1.55 -17.92
N ALA A 328 2.90 -1.69 -18.58
CA ALA A 328 1.63 -1.24 -18.02
C ALA A 328 1.25 -1.96 -16.72
N GLY A 329 1.53 -3.25 -16.60
CA GLY A 329 1.34 -3.99 -15.35
C GLY A 329 2.24 -3.49 -14.22
N ILE A 330 3.53 -3.34 -14.50
CA ILE A 330 4.55 -2.92 -13.51
C ILE A 330 4.35 -1.45 -13.08
N ARG A 331 3.90 -0.56 -13.97
CA ARG A 331 3.58 0.84 -13.60
C ARG A 331 2.59 0.94 -12.43
N LYS A 332 1.66 -0.01 -12.31
CA LYS A 332 0.64 -0.01 -11.25
C LYS A 332 1.21 -0.24 -9.84
N VAL A 333 2.45 -0.68 -9.75
CA VAL A 333 3.17 -0.93 -8.49
C VAL A 333 4.46 -0.14 -8.37
N THR A 334 4.73 0.78 -9.31
CA THR A 334 5.99 1.54 -9.37
C THR A 334 5.75 3.03 -9.69
N ALA A 335 5.60 3.40 -10.95
CA ALA A 335 5.47 4.80 -11.39
C ALA A 335 4.19 5.45 -10.88
N VAL A 336 3.04 4.79 -11.02
CA VAL A 336 1.75 5.38 -10.63
C VAL A 336 1.64 5.60 -9.11
N PRO A 337 1.99 4.64 -8.23
CA PRO A 337 2.02 4.91 -6.80
C PRO A 337 3.09 5.94 -6.40
N ALA A 338 4.21 6.07 -7.15
CA ALA A 338 5.17 7.16 -6.94
C ALA A 338 4.52 8.54 -7.18
N ASP A 339 3.83 8.69 -8.30
CA ASP A 339 3.12 9.93 -8.66
C ASP A 339 2.04 10.26 -7.62
N ALA A 340 1.23 9.27 -7.24
CA ALA A 340 0.17 9.44 -6.24
C ALA A 340 0.71 9.86 -4.87
N ALA A 341 1.92 9.41 -4.50
CA ALA A 341 2.59 9.77 -3.26
C ALA A 341 3.49 11.02 -3.38
N GLY A 342 3.57 11.65 -4.56
CA GLY A 342 4.38 12.84 -4.81
C GLY A 342 5.89 12.58 -4.86
N PHE A 343 6.33 11.37 -5.21
CA PHE A 343 7.75 11.07 -5.40
C PHE A 343 8.17 11.32 -6.84
N ASP A 344 9.24 12.09 -7.01
CA ASP A 344 9.89 12.34 -8.27
C ASP A 344 11.24 11.63 -8.42
N ASP A 345 11.78 11.04 -7.35
CA ASP A 345 13.11 10.44 -7.30
C ASP A 345 13.12 8.92 -7.57
N ARG A 346 11.97 8.26 -7.63
CA ARG A 346 11.84 6.79 -7.68
C ARG A 346 10.64 6.33 -8.53
N GLY A 347 10.40 5.02 -8.60
CA GLY A 347 9.28 4.41 -9.31
C GLY A 347 9.49 4.25 -10.82
N ARG A 348 10.61 4.74 -11.35
CA ARG A 348 10.96 4.66 -12.78
C ARG A 348 12.42 4.27 -12.98
N ILE A 349 12.71 3.49 -14.03
CA ILE A 349 14.06 3.34 -14.54
C ILE A 349 14.29 4.46 -15.55
N ALA A 350 14.97 5.52 -15.11
CA ALA A 350 15.36 6.67 -15.93
C ALA A 350 16.61 7.32 -15.32
N PRO A 351 17.44 8.01 -16.12
CA PRO A 351 18.57 8.77 -15.60
C PRO A 351 18.17 9.71 -14.46
N GLU A 352 19.07 9.90 -13.50
CA GLU A 352 18.90 10.73 -12.30
C GLU A 352 17.85 10.24 -11.29
N LYS A 353 17.24 9.07 -11.50
CA LYS A 353 16.38 8.42 -10.50
C LYS A 353 17.20 7.53 -9.58
N ARG A 354 16.71 7.30 -8.39
CA ARG A 354 17.29 6.34 -7.45
C ARG A 354 17.32 4.95 -8.08
N ALA A 355 18.41 4.25 -7.89
CA ALA A 355 18.54 2.86 -8.29
C ALA A 355 17.87 1.93 -7.25
N ASP A 356 16.55 2.09 -7.09
CA ASP A 356 15.68 1.16 -6.39
C ASP A 356 15.15 0.20 -7.45
N LEU A 357 15.57 -1.07 -7.39
CA LEU A 357 15.38 -2.04 -8.47
C LEU A 357 14.98 -3.41 -7.93
N VAL A 358 14.21 -4.15 -8.73
CA VAL A 358 13.95 -5.57 -8.55
C VAL A 358 14.31 -6.33 -9.82
N ARG A 359 15.15 -7.38 -9.67
CA ARG A 359 15.46 -8.34 -10.74
C ARG A 359 14.63 -9.59 -10.52
N PHE A 360 13.95 -10.06 -11.57
CA PHE A 360 13.13 -11.27 -11.53
C PHE A 360 13.03 -11.94 -12.89
N SER A 361 12.82 -13.25 -12.86
CA SER A 361 12.37 -14.05 -14.02
C SER A 361 10.88 -14.37 -13.90
N VAL A 362 10.27 -14.84 -14.99
CA VAL A 362 8.88 -15.31 -14.99
C VAL A 362 8.84 -16.76 -15.43
N HIS A 363 8.35 -17.65 -14.56
CA HIS A 363 8.19 -19.08 -14.82
C HIS A 363 6.73 -19.48 -14.58
N ASP A 364 6.11 -20.08 -15.56
CA ASP A 364 4.69 -20.49 -15.51
C ASP A 364 3.74 -19.35 -15.03
N GLY A 365 4.03 -18.13 -15.47
CA GLY A 365 3.27 -16.93 -15.11
C GLY A 365 3.58 -16.35 -13.73
N LEU A 366 4.51 -16.93 -12.96
CA LEU A 366 4.89 -16.47 -11.63
C LEU A 366 6.24 -15.76 -11.66
N PRO A 367 6.36 -14.55 -11.06
CA PRO A 367 7.65 -13.90 -10.91
C PRO A 367 8.49 -14.57 -9.82
N ILE A 368 9.75 -14.81 -10.13
CA ILE A 368 10.76 -15.32 -9.20
C ILE A 368 11.82 -14.24 -9.02
N ILE A 369 11.84 -13.60 -7.84
CA ILE A 369 12.78 -12.53 -7.53
C ILE A 369 14.18 -13.11 -7.30
N SER A 370 15.17 -12.61 -8.03
CA SER A 370 16.57 -12.97 -7.89
C SER A 370 17.33 -12.03 -6.98
N SER A 371 17.00 -10.74 -7.01
CA SER A 371 17.67 -9.71 -6.19
C SER A 371 16.89 -8.41 -6.13
N VAL A 372 17.10 -7.64 -5.06
CA VAL A 372 16.49 -6.33 -4.81
C VAL A 372 17.56 -5.34 -4.39
N TRP A 373 17.48 -4.11 -4.91
CA TRP A 373 18.37 -3.01 -4.58
C TRP A 373 17.60 -1.78 -4.12
N VAL A 374 18.16 -1.07 -3.14
CA VAL A 374 17.72 0.26 -2.72
C VAL A 374 18.93 1.19 -2.80
N ARG A 375 18.79 2.28 -3.55
CA ARG A 375 19.89 3.22 -3.82
C ARG A 375 21.16 2.51 -4.31
N GLY A 376 21.00 1.56 -5.21
CA GLY A 376 22.10 0.78 -5.79
C GLY A 376 22.76 -0.22 -4.86
N GLN A 377 22.33 -0.34 -3.61
CA GLN A 377 22.81 -1.34 -2.65
C GLN A 377 21.89 -2.56 -2.66
N ARG A 378 22.45 -3.75 -2.89
CA ARG A 378 21.68 -4.98 -2.81
C ARG A 378 21.20 -5.22 -1.39
N ILE A 379 19.90 -5.44 -1.21
CA ILE A 379 19.24 -5.60 0.09
C ILE A 379 18.62 -7.00 0.27
N ALA A 380 18.31 -7.69 -0.82
CA ALA A 380 17.82 -9.08 -0.85
C ALA A 380 18.35 -9.81 -2.10
#